data_f478c2cb50b6730e1b7e5b6b975b78b2
#
_entry.id   f478c2cb50b6730e1b7e5b6b975b78b2
#
_cell.length_a   1.000
_cell.length_b   1.000
_cell.length_c   1.000
_cell.angle_alpha   90.00
_cell.angle_beta   90.00
_cell.angle_gamma   90.00
#
_symmetry.space_group_name_H-M   'P 1'
#
loop_
_entity.id
_entity.type
_entity.pdbx_description
1 polymer ?
#
loop_
_entity_poly.entity_id
_entity_poly.type
_entity_poly.pdbx_seq_one_letter_code
_entity_poly.pdbx_strand_id
1 'polypeptide(L)'
;MSGVTESGVVESDVVGGRSLGRGFGWLWGAYTVSTFGTRLAFDAFPLIAVMVLDAGPARVAALSAAGLAVGAVVAVPLGPWVEFRRKRPVMIATDLLRCAVLLSVPLAYALGRLGFAQLLVVSVVVAAADITFRAAAGSCLKALVRGPDLLRANGRFEATTWTAAMLGPPVGGAAIGLFGPVVTVAADAVSYLLSALGIRAIGGGEPHPRRAASRLRAGDLLDGWRYVLASPALRPLFLNTVLVNGLIMATAPLLAVLMLGDLGFAPWQYALAFAVPCLGGLVGSRMAGPLVARFGEHRVLVTSGVLRVCWPVGLAFVGPGTGGLILVMAVEFGLIASVGVYNPVYATRRLELTPADRVARTLSAWTVSGKLTTAALTALWGLLAGLTGTRTAVALAGVLLLATPLLLPRQPHTSAPSPSRPAADG
;
A
#
# COMPACT_ATOMS: atom_id res chain seq x y z
N MET A 1 -61.69 27.62 -15.58
CA MET A 1 -61.64 26.31 -16.23
C MET A 1 -60.27 26.10 -16.84
N SER A 2 -59.79 24.93 -16.71
CA SER A 2 -58.56 24.34 -17.24
C SER A 2 -57.35 24.46 -16.31
N GLY A 3 -57.25 23.44 -15.46
CA GLY A 3 -56.03 23.10 -14.75
C GLY A 3 -55.05 22.42 -15.67
N VAL A 4 -53.79 22.67 -15.47
CA VAL A 4 -52.69 21.88 -16.00
C VAL A 4 -51.94 21.32 -14.81
N THR A 5 -52.08 20.01 -14.60
CA THR A 5 -51.33 19.20 -13.69
C THR A 5 -49.96 18.96 -14.27
N GLU A 6 -48.93 19.61 -13.75
CA GLU A 6 -47.54 19.19 -13.97
C GLU A 6 -47.24 17.96 -13.12
N SER A 7 -47.27 16.81 -13.78
CA SER A 7 -46.76 15.56 -13.26
C SER A 7 -45.19 15.64 -13.25
N GLY A 8 -44.63 15.89 -12.05
CA GLY A 8 -43.20 15.76 -11.83
C GLY A 8 -42.78 14.31 -12.06
N VAL A 9 -42.11 14.08 -13.18
CA VAL A 9 -41.36 12.86 -13.43
C VAL A 9 -40.15 12.89 -12.50
N VAL A 10 -40.25 12.13 -11.42
CA VAL A 10 -39.07 11.76 -10.62
C VAL A 10 -38.21 10.88 -11.52
N GLU A 11 -37.22 11.49 -12.15
CA GLU A 11 -36.19 10.81 -12.90
C GLU A 11 -35.42 9.96 -11.91
N SER A 12 -35.74 8.68 -11.85
CA SER A 12 -34.96 7.66 -11.16
C SER A 12 -33.62 7.57 -11.84
N ASP A 13 -32.63 8.31 -11.32
CA ASP A 13 -31.21 8.15 -11.65
C ASP A 13 -30.82 6.69 -11.38
N VAL A 14 -31.02 5.87 -12.39
CA VAL A 14 -30.43 4.54 -12.50
C VAL A 14 -28.94 4.70 -12.25
N VAL A 15 -28.43 3.99 -11.26
CA VAL A 15 -27.01 3.87 -10.89
C VAL A 15 -26.26 3.23 -12.06
N GLY A 16 -26.20 3.92 -13.18
CA GLY A 16 -25.35 3.65 -14.32
C GLY A 16 -23.95 4.12 -13.96
N GLY A 17 -23.00 3.18 -13.91
CA GLY A 17 -21.61 3.41 -13.48
C GLY A 17 -20.93 4.55 -14.25
N ARG A 18 -20.97 5.77 -13.70
CA ARG A 18 -20.17 6.90 -14.22
C ARG A 18 -18.72 6.47 -14.40
N SER A 19 -18.17 6.61 -15.61
CA SER A 19 -16.77 6.31 -15.86
C SER A 19 -15.90 7.30 -15.07
N LEU A 20 -14.87 6.79 -14.38
CA LEU A 20 -13.90 7.61 -13.63
C LEU A 20 -13.00 8.48 -14.54
N GLY A 21 -13.29 8.49 -15.85
CA GLY A 21 -12.58 9.25 -16.86
C GLY A 21 -11.35 8.52 -17.44
N ARG A 22 -10.97 8.90 -18.68
CA ARG A 22 -9.84 8.29 -19.40
C ARG A 22 -8.51 8.45 -18.67
N GLY A 23 -8.29 9.61 -18.03
CA GLY A 23 -7.06 9.87 -17.27
C GLY A 23 -6.88 8.92 -16.10
N PHE A 24 -7.95 8.64 -15.35
CA PHE A 24 -7.92 7.64 -14.28
C PHE A 24 -7.68 6.23 -14.88
N GLY A 25 -8.31 5.89 -16.00
CA GLY A 25 -8.11 4.60 -16.66
C GLY A 25 -6.64 4.33 -16.99
N TRP A 26 -5.92 5.32 -17.54
CA TRP A 26 -4.49 5.22 -17.79
C TRP A 26 -3.65 5.09 -16.51
N LEU A 27 -3.96 5.89 -15.49
CA LEU A 27 -3.28 5.82 -14.19
C LEU A 27 -3.48 4.46 -13.53
N TRP A 28 -4.70 3.94 -13.54
CA TRP A 28 -5.02 2.62 -12.98
C TRP A 28 -4.38 1.49 -13.79
N GLY A 29 -4.39 1.57 -15.13
CA GLY A 29 -3.70 0.61 -16.00
C GLY A 29 -2.19 0.57 -15.75
N ALA A 30 -1.53 1.72 -15.66
CA ALA A 30 -0.12 1.85 -15.31
C ALA A 30 0.19 1.21 -13.95
N TYR A 31 -0.62 1.54 -12.93
CA TYR A 31 -0.52 0.94 -11.59
C TYR A 31 -0.71 -0.58 -11.62
N THR A 32 -1.68 -1.07 -12.38
CA THR A 32 -1.94 -2.51 -12.51
C THR A 32 -0.73 -3.25 -13.06
N VAL A 33 -0.20 -2.77 -14.20
CA VAL A 33 0.95 -3.40 -14.86
C VAL A 33 2.17 -3.42 -13.94
N SER A 34 2.52 -2.29 -13.32
CA SER A 34 3.68 -2.22 -12.41
C SER A 34 3.48 -3.04 -11.14
N THR A 35 2.26 -3.09 -10.59
CA THR A 35 1.96 -3.89 -9.39
C THR A 35 2.09 -5.39 -9.68
N PHE A 36 1.56 -5.86 -10.82
CA PHE A 36 1.73 -7.25 -11.22
C PHE A 36 3.20 -7.59 -11.50
N GLY A 37 3.95 -6.74 -12.22
CA GLY A 37 5.38 -6.93 -12.46
C GLY A 37 6.15 -7.12 -11.16
N THR A 38 5.98 -6.21 -10.21
CA THR A 38 6.64 -6.28 -8.89
C THR A 38 6.24 -7.52 -8.10
N ARG A 39 4.97 -7.97 -8.17
CA ARG A 39 4.53 -9.19 -7.49
C ARG A 39 5.03 -10.46 -8.16
N LEU A 40 5.21 -10.46 -9.48
CA LEU A 40 5.84 -11.56 -10.22
C LEU A 40 7.33 -11.69 -9.90
N ALA A 41 8.03 -10.56 -9.73
CA ALA A 41 9.44 -10.53 -9.34
C ALA A 41 9.65 -10.66 -7.81
N PHE A 42 8.58 -10.98 -7.05
CA PHE A 42 8.63 -11.18 -5.60
C PHE A 42 9.70 -12.22 -5.24
N ASP A 43 10.57 -11.86 -4.28
CA ASP A 43 11.72 -12.66 -3.85
C ASP A 43 12.83 -12.91 -4.90
N ALA A 44 12.76 -12.31 -6.09
CA ALA A 44 13.83 -12.48 -7.08
C ALA A 44 15.21 -11.99 -6.56
N PHE A 45 15.27 -10.87 -5.82
CA PHE A 45 16.54 -10.38 -5.26
C PHE A 45 17.17 -11.32 -4.23
N PRO A 46 16.43 -11.80 -3.20
CA PRO A 46 16.91 -12.86 -2.30
C PRO A 46 17.36 -14.10 -3.07
N LEU A 47 16.58 -14.55 -4.06
CA LEU A 47 16.91 -15.74 -4.84
C LEU A 47 18.18 -15.53 -5.70
N ILE A 48 18.35 -14.38 -6.34
CA ILE A 48 19.59 -14.04 -7.06
C ILE A 48 20.77 -14.04 -6.10
N ALA A 49 20.61 -13.44 -4.90
CA ALA A 49 21.67 -13.42 -3.91
C ALA A 49 22.09 -14.83 -3.48
N VAL A 50 21.13 -15.75 -3.30
CA VAL A 50 21.43 -17.14 -2.91
C VAL A 50 21.91 -17.97 -4.09
N MET A 51 21.19 -17.99 -5.23
CA MET A 51 21.42 -18.93 -6.32
C MET A 51 22.54 -18.50 -7.28
N VAL A 52 22.82 -17.20 -7.37
CA VAL A 52 23.80 -16.64 -8.33
C VAL A 52 25.05 -16.13 -7.63
N LEU A 53 24.91 -15.59 -6.42
CA LEU A 53 26.04 -14.97 -5.69
C LEU A 53 26.47 -15.80 -4.46
N ASP A 54 25.91 -16.98 -4.23
CA ASP A 54 26.18 -17.85 -3.09
C ASP A 54 26.19 -17.09 -1.75
N ALA A 55 25.25 -16.11 -1.61
CA ALA A 55 25.18 -15.28 -0.44
C ALA A 55 24.60 -16.02 0.75
N GLY A 56 25.28 -16.01 1.87
CA GLY A 56 24.79 -16.59 3.11
C GLY A 56 23.57 -15.83 3.69
N PRO A 57 22.85 -16.44 4.66
CA PRO A 57 21.60 -15.89 5.22
C PRO A 57 21.72 -14.45 5.74
N ALA A 58 22.83 -14.10 6.38
CA ALA A 58 23.09 -12.75 6.88
C ALA A 58 23.12 -11.69 5.76
N ARG A 59 23.72 -12.01 4.61
CA ARG A 59 23.75 -11.10 3.44
C ARG A 59 22.36 -10.94 2.85
N VAL A 60 21.57 -12.00 2.74
CA VAL A 60 20.19 -11.95 2.24
C VAL A 60 19.30 -11.10 3.15
N ALA A 61 19.42 -11.30 4.47
CA ALA A 61 18.70 -10.47 5.44
C ALA A 61 19.11 -8.99 5.37
N ALA A 62 20.43 -8.71 5.22
CA ALA A 62 20.93 -7.36 5.05
C ALA A 62 20.42 -6.70 3.77
N LEU A 63 20.31 -7.44 2.66
CA LEU A 63 19.76 -6.93 1.39
C LEU A 63 18.31 -6.46 1.55
N SER A 64 17.47 -7.29 2.18
CA SER A 64 16.06 -6.96 2.41
C SER A 64 15.89 -5.80 3.39
N ALA A 65 16.64 -5.81 4.51
CA ALA A 65 16.57 -4.77 5.52
C ALA A 65 17.08 -3.41 5.00
N ALA A 66 18.22 -3.40 4.28
CA ALA A 66 18.80 -2.18 3.74
C ALA A 66 17.93 -1.56 2.65
N GLY A 67 17.34 -2.36 1.76
CA GLY A 67 16.40 -1.87 0.75
C GLY A 67 15.24 -1.11 1.38
N LEU A 68 14.66 -1.64 2.45
CA LEU A 68 13.54 -1.00 3.15
C LEU A 68 13.97 0.22 3.97
N ALA A 69 14.99 0.07 4.84
CA ALA A 69 15.38 1.13 5.78
C ALA A 69 16.08 2.30 5.08
N VAL A 70 17.10 2.02 4.27
CA VAL A 70 17.86 3.05 3.58
C VAL A 70 17.01 3.71 2.50
N GLY A 71 16.22 2.92 1.76
CA GLY A 71 15.26 3.46 0.78
C GLY A 71 14.25 4.41 1.43
N ALA A 72 13.74 4.09 2.63
CA ALA A 72 12.85 4.96 3.38
C ALA A 72 13.55 6.28 3.80
N VAL A 73 14.78 6.20 4.31
CA VAL A 73 15.54 7.40 4.72
C VAL A 73 15.86 8.30 3.53
N VAL A 74 16.31 7.72 2.41
CA VAL A 74 16.59 8.46 1.16
C VAL A 74 15.33 9.12 0.59
N ALA A 75 14.17 8.53 0.79
CA ALA A 75 12.91 9.10 0.32
C ALA A 75 12.40 10.30 1.16
N VAL A 76 12.92 10.53 2.37
CA VAL A 76 12.49 11.65 3.22
C VAL A 76 12.56 13.01 2.50
N PRO A 77 13.67 13.40 1.87
CA PRO A 77 13.76 14.69 1.17
C PRO A 77 12.96 14.72 -0.14
N LEU A 78 12.61 13.56 -0.70
CA LEU A 78 11.90 13.47 -1.97
C LEU A 78 10.41 13.86 -1.86
N GLY A 79 9.79 13.69 -0.67
CA GLY A 79 8.40 14.10 -0.45
C GLY A 79 8.15 15.59 -0.72
N PRO A 80 8.83 16.51 -0.01
CA PRO A 80 8.76 17.95 -0.27
C PRO A 80 9.18 18.31 -1.69
N TRP A 81 10.21 17.65 -2.25
CA TRP A 81 10.66 17.89 -3.62
C TRP A 81 9.56 17.58 -4.64
N VAL A 82 8.84 16.46 -4.49
CA VAL A 82 7.72 16.06 -5.35
C VAL A 82 6.61 17.10 -5.34
N GLU A 83 6.36 17.77 -4.21
CA GLU A 83 5.27 18.73 -4.10
C GLU A 83 5.42 19.92 -5.03
N PHE A 84 6.64 20.39 -5.23
CA PHE A 84 6.95 21.54 -6.11
C PHE A 84 7.16 21.14 -7.57
N ARG A 85 7.00 19.87 -7.91
CA ARG A 85 7.15 19.37 -9.27
C ARG A 85 5.81 18.93 -9.86
N ARG A 86 5.73 18.91 -11.19
CA ARG A 86 4.62 18.26 -11.89
C ARG A 86 4.62 16.77 -11.57
N LYS A 87 3.47 16.21 -11.19
CA LYS A 87 3.39 14.85 -10.64
C LYS A 87 3.64 13.79 -11.71
N ARG A 88 3.11 13.99 -12.93
CA ARG A 88 3.28 13.03 -14.03
C ARG A 88 4.74 12.87 -14.47
N PRO A 89 5.52 13.94 -14.74
CA PRO A 89 6.95 13.79 -15.02
C PRO A 89 7.73 13.10 -13.90
N VAL A 90 7.38 13.36 -12.64
CA VAL A 90 8.02 12.67 -11.49
C VAL A 90 7.71 11.18 -11.53
N MET A 91 6.44 10.80 -11.76
CA MET A 91 6.03 9.39 -11.87
C MET A 91 6.75 8.68 -13.02
N ILE A 92 6.81 9.32 -14.21
CA ILE A 92 7.52 8.78 -15.37
C ILE A 92 9.01 8.63 -15.06
N ALA A 93 9.64 9.65 -14.48
CA ALA A 93 11.07 9.62 -14.16
C ALA A 93 11.41 8.52 -13.14
N THR A 94 10.56 8.31 -12.11
CA THR A 94 10.76 7.26 -11.12
C THR A 94 10.54 5.86 -11.70
N ASP A 95 9.60 5.67 -12.63
CA ASP A 95 9.39 4.40 -13.32
C ASP A 95 10.55 4.09 -14.27
N LEU A 96 11.02 5.08 -15.05
CA LEU A 96 12.20 4.92 -15.92
C LEU A 96 13.47 4.64 -15.11
N LEU A 97 13.63 5.31 -13.96
CA LEU A 97 14.74 5.03 -13.04
C LEU A 97 14.69 3.58 -12.55
N ARG A 98 13.51 3.10 -12.08
CA ARG A 98 13.32 1.71 -11.67
C ARG A 98 13.62 0.73 -12.80
N CYS A 99 13.09 1.01 -13.99
CA CYS A 99 13.36 0.21 -15.19
C CYS A 99 14.86 0.12 -15.48
N ALA A 100 15.56 1.25 -15.55
CA ALA A 100 16.99 1.29 -15.87
C ALA A 100 17.85 0.56 -14.82
N VAL A 101 17.56 0.78 -13.54
CA VAL A 101 18.31 0.18 -12.43
C VAL A 101 18.04 -1.33 -12.35
N LEU A 102 16.80 -1.78 -12.57
CA LEU A 102 16.47 -3.22 -12.62
C LEU A 102 17.09 -3.90 -13.84
N LEU A 103 17.09 -3.28 -15.02
CA LEU A 103 17.75 -3.83 -16.21
C LEU A 103 19.26 -3.93 -16.07
N SER A 104 19.89 -3.15 -15.18
CA SER A 104 21.32 -3.32 -14.88
C SER A 104 21.64 -4.69 -14.29
N VAL A 105 20.69 -5.36 -13.63
CA VAL A 105 20.90 -6.68 -13.01
C VAL A 105 21.07 -7.77 -14.07
N PRO A 106 20.13 -8.00 -15.02
CA PRO A 106 20.33 -8.99 -16.08
C PRO A 106 21.51 -8.66 -16.99
N LEU A 107 21.80 -7.36 -17.22
CA LEU A 107 22.95 -6.96 -18.01
C LEU A 107 24.26 -7.32 -17.31
N ALA A 108 24.41 -7.00 -16.03
CA ALA A 108 25.59 -7.35 -15.25
C ALA A 108 25.75 -8.89 -15.11
N TYR A 109 24.63 -9.61 -14.99
CA TYR A 109 24.61 -11.06 -14.98
C TYR A 109 25.17 -11.64 -16.29
N ALA A 110 24.68 -11.15 -17.44
CA ALA A 110 25.13 -11.58 -18.75
C ALA A 110 26.63 -11.28 -18.99
N LEU A 111 27.15 -10.21 -18.39
CA LEU A 111 28.57 -9.84 -18.45
C LEU A 111 29.45 -10.55 -17.40
N GLY A 112 28.87 -11.43 -16.55
CA GLY A 112 29.57 -12.09 -15.46
C GLY A 112 30.09 -11.14 -14.37
N ARG A 113 29.52 -9.94 -14.23
CA ARG A 113 29.95 -8.87 -13.30
C ARG A 113 28.92 -8.56 -12.20
N LEU A 114 27.88 -9.38 -12.09
CA LEU A 114 26.86 -9.16 -11.05
C LEU A 114 27.47 -9.34 -9.67
N GLY A 115 27.34 -8.33 -8.81
CA GLY A 115 27.85 -8.35 -7.45
C GLY A 115 26.78 -8.01 -6.41
N PHE A 116 27.02 -8.41 -5.16
CA PHE A 116 26.09 -8.16 -4.05
C PHE A 116 25.87 -6.66 -3.80
N ALA A 117 26.93 -5.84 -3.91
CA ALA A 117 26.85 -4.39 -3.76
C ALA A 117 25.87 -3.76 -4.79
N GLN A 118 25.87 -4.28 -6.03
CA GLN A 118 24.94 -3.83 -7.05
C GLN A 118 23.48 -4.15 -6.66
N LEU A 119 23.19 -5.37 -6.21
CA LEU A 119 21.85 -5.74 -5.74
C LEU A 119 21.40 -4.83 -4.58
N LEU A 120 22.29 -4.51 -3.67
CA LEU A 120 22.02 -3.61 -2.54
C LEU A 120 21.64 -2.21 -3.04
N VAL A 121 22.43 -1.63 -3.93
CA VAL A 121 22.17 -0.31 -4.51
C VAL A 121 20.85 -0.32 -5.27
N VAL A 122 20.61 -1.34 -6.09
CA VAL A 122 19.35 -1.50 -6.84
C VAL A 122 18.16 -1.55 -5.90
N SER A 123 18.21 -2.36 -4.84
CA SER A 123 17.11 -2.48 -3.87
C SER A 123 16.78 -1.15 -3.17
N VAL A 124 17.82 -0.39 -2.78
CA VAL A 124 17.67 0.93 -2.15
C VAL A 124 17.03 1.94 -3.12
N VAL A 125 17.53 2.00 -4.36
CA VAL A 125 17.02 2.93 -5.39
C VAL A 125 15.57 2.61 -5.73
N VAL A 126 15.25 1.34 -5.93
CA VAL A 126 13.86 0.89 -6.22
C VAL A 126 12.93 1.25 -5.06
N ALA A 127 13.34 1.03 -3.81
CA ALA A 127 12.53 1.37 -2.64
C ALA A 127 12.29 2.88 -2.49
N ALA A 128 13.34 3.71 -2.69
CA ALA A 128 13.20 5.16 -2.66
C ALA A 128 12.33 5.70 -3.80
N ALA A 129 12.48 5.15 -5.00
CA ALA A 129 11.66 5.49 -6.16
C ALA A 129 10.19 5.09 -5.97
N ASP A 130 9.91 3.93 -5.34
CA ASP A 130 8.54 3.50 -5.01
C ASP A 130 7.84 4.48 -4.06
N ILE A 131 8.53 4.94 -3.00
CA ILE A 131 7.97 5.93 -2.07
C ILE A 131 7.65 7.24 -2.80
N THR A 132 8.58 7.70 -3.64
CA THR A 132 8.44 8.93 -4.42
C THR A 132 7.29 8.83 -5.42
N PHE A 133 7.20 7.71 -6.13
CA PHE A 133 6.11 7.41 -7.06
C PHE A 133 4.75 7.45 -6.35
N ARG A 134 4.61 6.76 -5.21
CA ARG A 134 3.35 6.71 -4.44
C ARG A 134 2.91 8.10 -3.96
N ALA A 135 3.85 8.94 -3.54
CA ALA A 135 3.57 10.31 -3.15
C ALA A 135 3.02 11.14 -4.32
N ALA A 136 3.65 11.01 -5.50
CA ALA A 136 3.20 11.68 -6.73
C ALA A 136 1.87 11.11 -7.24
N ALA A 137 1.70 9.79 -7.23
CA ALA A 137 0.49 9.10 -7.68
C ALA A 137 -0.74 9.48 -6.86
N GLY A 138 -0.61 9.56 -5.52
CA GLY A 138 -1.70 10.01 -4.65
C GLY A 138 -2.13 11.45 -4.92
N SER A 139 -1.16 12.34 -5.19
CA SER A 139 -1.45 13.72 -5.58
C SER A 139 -2.11 13.79 -6.96
N CYS A 140 -1.64 12.97 -7.91
CA CYS A 140 -2.21 12.87 -9.26
C CYS A 140 -3.65 12.30 -9.21
N LEU A 141 -3.89 11.27 -8.41
CA LEU A 141 -5.22 10.70 -8.19
C LEU A 141 -6.20 11.75 -7.69
N LYS A 142 -5.82 12.53 -6.67
CA LYS A 142 -6.66 13.59 -6.11
C LYS A 142 -6.99 14.69 -7.14
N ALA A 143 -6.10 14.93 -8.11
CA ALA A 143 -6.32 15.90 -9.17
C ALA A 143 -7.20 15.36 -10.31
N LEU A 144 -7.16 14.04 -10.57
CA LEU A 144 -7.88 13.40 -11.67
C LEU A 144 -9.31 12.99 -11.30
N VAL A 145 -9.56 12.68 -10.02
CA VAL A 145 -10.82 12.10 -9.57
C VAL A 145 -11.51 13.06 -8.62
N ARG A 146 -12.82 13.27 -8.82
CA ARG A 146 -13.64 14.11 -7.92
C ARG A 146 -13.79 13.46 -6.56
N GLY A 147 -13.97 14.27 -5.49
CA GLY A 147 -14.09 13.79 -4.12
C GLY A 147 -15.01 12.59 -3.94
N PRO A 148 -16.27 12.63 -4.41
CA PRO A 148 -17.23 11.51 -4.28
C PRO A 148 -16.77 10.21 -4.96
N ASP A 149 -15.93 10.29 -5.99
CA ASP A 149 -15.44 9.13 -6.74
C ASP A 149 -14.11 8.57 -6.20
N LEU A 150 -13.47 9.24 -5.24
CA LEU A 150 -12.18 8.81 -4.67
C LEU A 150 -12.25 7.45 -4.01
N LEU A 151 -13.35 7.15 -3.32
CA LEU A 151 -13.55 5.84 -2.70
C LEU A 151 -13.57 4.73 -3.74
N ARG A 152 -14.27 4.93 -4.85
CA ARG A 152 -14.34 3.97 -5.94
C ARG A 152 -12.98 3.79 -6.62
N ALA A 153 -12.22 4.88 -6.80
CA ALA A 153 -10.87 4.84 -7.35
C ALA A 153 -9.90 4.08 -6.42
N ASN A 154 -9.89 4.40 -5.13
CA ASN A 154 -9.08 3.69 -4.14
C ASN A 154 -9.47 2.21 -4.02
N GLY A 155 -10.76 1.89 -4.09
CA GLY A 155 -11.25 0.50 -4.13
C GLY A 155 -10.69 -0.30 -5.31
N ARG A 156 -10.57 0.31 -6.51
CA ARG A 156 -9.93 -0.33 -7.67
C ARG A 156 -8.44 -0.59 -7.46
N PHE A 157 -7.70 0.36 -6.88
CA PHE A 157 -6.29 0.17 -6.56
C PHE A 157 -6.12 -0.96 -5.54
N GLU A 158 -6.94 -0.98 -4.51
CA GLU A 158 -6.90 -2.04 -3.48
C GLU A 158 -7.24 -3.42 -4.07
N ALA A 159 -8.30 -3.51 -4.90
CA ALA A 159 -8.66 -4.74 -5.59
C ALA A 159 -7.51 -5.25 -6.48
N THR A 160 -6.83 -4.36 -7.20
CA THR A 160 -5.65 -4.71 -8.01
C THR A 160 -4.52 -5.23 -7.13
N THR A 161 -4.27 -4.58 -5.99
CA THR A 161 -3.22 -5.00 -5.04
C THR A 161 -3.47 -6.42 -4.53
N TRP A 162 -4.70 -6.73 -4.11
CA TRP A 162 -5.05 -8.08 -3.63
C TRP A 162 -5.04 -9.13 -4.73
N THR A 163 -5.51 -8.78 -5.94
CA THR A 163 -5.43 -9.70 -7.08
C THR A 163 -3.98 -10.01 -7.45
N ALA A 164 -3.13 -9.00 -7.47
CA ALA A 164 -1.70 -9.19 -7.73
C ALA A 164 -0.99 -9.93 -6.58
N ALA A 165 -1.39 -9.73 -5.33
CA ALA A 165 -0.85 -10.46 -4.19
C ALA A 165 -1.25 -11.95 -4.21
N MET A 166 -2.44 -12.26 -4.71
CA MET A 166 -2.93 -13.64 -4.84
C MET A 166 -2.27 -14.38 -6.01
N LEU A 167 -2.19 -13.74 -7.18
CA LEU A 167 -1.71 -14.36 -8.40
C LEU A 167 -0.20 -14.24 -8.61
N GLY A 168 0.41 -13.18 -8.06
CA GLY A 168 1.82 -12.86 -8.25
C GLY A 168 2.76 -13.97 -7.80
N PRO A 169 2.73 -14.43 -6.54
CA PRO A 169 3.65 -15.46 -6.06
C PRO A 169 3.57 -16.80 -6.80
N PRO A 170 2.37 -17.37 -7.08
CA PRO A 170 2.28 -18.61 -7.88
C PRO A 170 2.82 -18.46 -9.30
N VAL A 171 2.43 -17.39 -9.99
CA VAL A 171 2.88 -17.15 -11.37
C VAL A 171 4.35 -16.73 -11.40
N GLY A 172 4.79 -15.91 -10.44
CA GLY A 172 6.19 -15.52 -10.28
C GLY A 172 7.09 -16.71 -9.95
N GLY A 173 6.67 -17.58 -9.04
CA GLY A 173 7.39 -18.81 -8.70
C GLY A 173 7.53 -19.74 -9.90
N ALA A 174 6.46 -19.92 -10.69
CA ALA A 174 6.50 -20.68 -11.95
C ALA A 174 7.45 -20.03 -12.97
N ALA A 175 7.39 -18.70 -13.12
CA ALA A 175 8.28 -17.97 -14.02
C ALA A 175 9.76 -18.07 -13.59
N ILE A 176 10.03 -17.98 -12.29
CA ILE A 176 11.38 -18.17 -11.72
C ILE A 176 11.87 -19.61 -11.97
N GLY A 177 11.00 -20.60 -11.79
CA GLY A 177 11.33 -22.00 -12.03
C GLY A 177 11.63 -22.33 -13.50
N LEU A 178 10.94 -21.68 -14.44
CA LEU A 178 11.10 -21.90 -15.88
C LEU A 178 12.24 -21.06 -16.50
N PHE A 179 12.36 -19.81 -16.09
CA PHE A 179 13.22 -18.82 -16.75
C PHE A 179 14.35 -18.28 -15.85
N GLY A 180 14.33 -18.64 -14.59
CA GLY A 180 15.26 -18.12 -13.58
C GLY A 180 14.89 -16.75 -13.01
N PRO A 181 15.46 -16.37 -11.84
CA PRO A 181 15.11 -15.14 -11.13
C PRO A 181 15.58 -13.87 -11.86
N VAL A 182 16.62 -13.94 -12.67
CA VAL A 182 17.15 -12.79 -13.42
C VAL A 182 16.17 -12.33 -14.50
N VAL A 183 15.51 -13.29 -15.19
CA VAL A 183 14.51 -12.98 -16.22
C VAL A 183 13.26 -12.35 -15.61
N THR A 184 12.87 -12.76 -14.42
CA THR A 184 11.71 -12.15 -13.73
C THR A 184 11.99 -10.70 -13.30
N VAL A 185 13.24 -10.36 -12.94
CA VAL A 185 13.64 -8.96 -12.71
C VAL A 185 13.58 -8.15 -14.01
N ALA A 186 13.97 -8.73 -15.16
CA ALA A 186 13.82 -8.08 -16.45
C ALA A 186 12.35 -7.83 -16.81
N ALA A 187 11.46 -8.80 -16.53
CA ALA A 187 10.02 -8.63 -16.73
C ALA A 187 9.42 -7.52 -15.85
N ASP A 188 9.84 -7.41 -14.59
CA ASP A 188 9.46 -6.30 -13.71
C ASP A 188 9.95 -4.95 -14.25
N ALA A 189 11.20 -4.88 -14.73
CA ALA A 189 11.73 -3.69 -15.37
C ALA A 189 10.88 -3.24 -16.58
N VAL A 190 10.46 -4.18 -17.43
CA VAL A 190 9.56 -3.92 -18.55
C VAL A 190 8.20 -3.40 -18.07
N SER A 191 7.67 -3.93 -16.96
CA SER A 191 6.42 -3.47 -16.38
C SER A 191 6.46 -1.99 -15.98
N TYR A 192 7.59 -1.51 -15.47
CA TYR A 192 7.77 -0.08 -15.17
C TYR A 192 7.89 0.78 -16.43
N LEU A 193 8.49 0.26 -17.51
CA LEU A 193 8.48 0.95 -18.79
C LEU A 193 7.06 1.12 -19.33
N LEU A 194 6.26 0.05 -19.29
CA LEU A 194 4.85 0.10 -19.71
C LEU A 194 4.03 1.03 -18.82
N SER A 195 4.30 1.05 -17.50
CA SER A 195 3.70 2.02 -16.56
C SER A 195 4.03 3.46 -16.95
N ALA A 196 5.29 3.76 -17.22
CA ALA A 196 5.71 5.10 -17.66
C ALA A 196 5.02 5.54 -18.95
N LEU A 197 4.85 4.63 -19.93
CA LEU A 197 4.12 4.89 -21.16
C LEU A 197 2.63 5.13 -20.89
N GLY A 198 2.01 4.35 -20.02
CA GLY A 198 0.63 4.54 -19.58
C GLY A 198 0.41 5.90 -18.90
N ILE A 199 1.33 6.33 -18.03
CA ILE A 199 1.26 7.63 -17.38
C ILE A 199 1.43 8.77 -18.39
N ARG A 200 2.32 8.61 -19.37
CA ARG A 200 2.49 9.57 -20.47
C ARG A 200 1.21 9.73 -21.30
N ALA A 201 0.43 8.66 -21.45
CA ALA A 201 -0.83 8.68 -22.20
C ALA A 201 -1.98 9.40 -21.46
N ILE A 202 -1.80 9.77 -20.17
CA ILE A 202 -2.76 10.59 -19.43
C ILE A 202 -2.83 11.96 -20.09
N GLY A 203 -3.88 12.20 -20.86
CA GLY A 203 -4.14 13.47 -21.53
C GLY A 203 -4.56 14.58 -20.56
N GLY A 204 -4.58 15.82 -21.05
CA GLY A 204 -4.98 17.00 -20.28
C GLY A 204 -3.81 17.73 -19.62
N GLY A 205 -3.96 19.03 -19.42
CA GLY A 205 -2.97 19.87 -18.74
C GLY A 205 -2.86 19.54 -17.26
N GLU A 206 -1.66 19.36 -16.75
CA GLU A 206 -1.43 19.28 -15.32
C GLU A 206 -1.32 20.71 -14.77
N PRO A 207 -2.05 21.07 -13.70
CA PRO A 207 -1.92 22.39 -13.08
C PRO A 207 -0.45 22.65 -12.72
N HIS A 208 0.01 23.86 -13.03
CA HIS A 208 1.37 24.24 -12.65
C HIS A 208 1.49 24.24 -11.13
N PRO A 209 2.51 23.59 -10.57
CA PRO A 209 2.77 23.68 -9.13
C PRO A 209 2.98 25.15 -8.78
N ARG A 210 2.47 25.59 -7.62
CA ARG A 210 2.80 26.89 -7.09
C ARG A 210 4.31 27.03 -7.02
N ARG A 211 4.87 28.09 -7.60
CA ARG A 211 6.32 28.34 -7.55
C ARG A 211 6.76 28.31 -6.08
N ALA A 212 7.75 27.47 -5.78
CA ALA A 212 8.41 27.50 -4.51
C ALA A 212 9.06 28.87 -4.34
N ALA A 213 8.52 29.70 -3.47
CA ALA A 213 9.07 31.01 -3.16
C ALA A 213 10.37 30.93 -2.35
N SER A 214 10.79 29.74 -1.92
CA SER A 214 11.98 29.56 -1.09
C SER A 214 12.70 28.24 -1.40
N ARG A 215 14.04 28.25 -1.23
CA ARG A 215 14.87 27.05 -1.20
C ARG A 215 14.31 26.09 -0.14
N LEU A 216 14.28 24.78 -0.44
CA LEU A 216 13.94 23.74 0.55
C LEU A 216 14.78 23.95 1.81
N ARG A 217 14.14 24.26 2.91
CA ARG A 217 14.79 24.40 4.22
C ARG A 217 14.76 23.04 4.92
N ALA A 218 15.75 22.79 5.78
CA ALA A 218 15.77 21.57 6.58
C ALA A 218 14.47 21.33 7.37
N GLY A 219 13.78 22.43 7.80
CA GLY A 219 12.47 22.38 8.43
C GLY A 219 11.37 21.80 7.55
N ASP A 220 11.46 21.97 6.23
CA ASP A 220 10.46 21.49 5.26
C ASP A 220 10.44 19.96 5.17
N LEU A 221 11.55 19.29 5.53
CA LEU A 221 11.64 17.84 5.53
C LEU A 221 10.66 17.20 6.53
N LEU A 222 10.45 17.85 7.66
CA LEU A 222 9.57 17.37 8.73
C LEU A 222 8.14 17.93 8.64
N ASP A 223 7.86 18.82 7.69
CA ASP A 223 6.55 19.46 7.57
C ASP A 223 5.41 18.45 7.36
N GLY A 224 5.66 17.35 6.64
CA GLY A 224 4.67 16.29 6.48
C GLY A 224 4.26 15.68 7.83
N TRP A 225 5.25 15.38 8.68
CA TRP A 225 5.00 14.84 10.03
C TRP A 225 4.36 15.88 10.94
N ARG A 226 4.88 17.11 10.94
CA ARG A 226 4.30 18.23 11.74
C ARG A 226 2.83 18.43 11.37
N TYR A 227 2.51 18.48 10.09
CA TYR A 227 1.14 18.63 9.61
C TYR A 227 0.25 17.47 10.07
N VAL A 228 0.67 16.23 9.90
CA VAL A 228 -0.09 15.04 10.29
C VAL A 228 -0.31 15.00 11.81
N LEU A 229 0.74 15.24 12.60
CA LEU A 229 0.67 15.18 14.07
C LEU A 229 -0.08 16.36 14.68
N ALA A 230 -0.04 17.54 14.07
CA ALA A 230 -0.80 18.71 14.48
C ALA A 230 -2.29 18.62 14.13
N SER A 231 -2.66 17.80 13.12
CA SER A 231 -4.05 17.64 12.69
C SER A 231 -4.81 16.69 13.62
N PRO A 232 -5.87 17.15 14.33
CA PRO A 232 -6.70 16.29 15.18
C PRO A 232 -7.39 15.15 14.42
N ALA A 233 -7.63 15.35 13.11
CA ALA A 233 -8.28 14.36 12.25
C ALA A 233 -7.30 13.34 11.66
N LEU A 234 -6.08 13.76 11.26
CA LEU A 234 -5.09 12.88 10.64
C LEU A 234 -4.25 12.11 11.66
N ARG A 235 -3.93 12.72 12.81
CA ARG A 235 -3.09 12.11 13.85
C ARG A 235 -3.60 10.74 14.32
N PRO A 236 -4.88 10.57 14.70
CA PRO A 236 -5.39 9.26 15.13
C PRO A 236 -5.32 8.22 14.00
N LEU A 237 -5.69 8.59 12.78
CA LEU A 237 -5.60 7.70 11.61
C LEU A 237 -4.15 7.28 11.33
N PHE A 238 -3.22 8.22 11.44
CA PHE A 238 -1.79 7.99 11.23
C PHE A 238 -1.25 6.99 12.25
N LEU A 239 -1.41 7.28 13.54
CA LEU A 239 -0.89 6.45 14.63
C LEU A 239 -1.51 5.05 14.59
N ASN A 240 -2.83 4.95 14.41
CA ASN A 240 -3.51 3.67 14.30
C ASN A 240 -3.00 2.86 13.10
N THR A 241 -2.93 3.47 11.91
CA THR A 241 -2.55 2.73 10.70
C THR A 241 -1.10 2.28 10.73
N VAL A 242 -0.17 3.15 11.17
CA VAL A 242 1.26 2.83 11.26
C VAL A 242 1.50 1.73 12.27
N LEU A 243 0.87 1.80 13.45
CA LEU A 243 1.03 0.81 14.51
C LEU A 243 0.40 -0.54 14.13
N VAL A 244 -0.85 -0.53 13.64
CA VAL A 244 -1.55 -1.77 13.24
C VAL A 244 -0.80 -2.48 12.11
N ASN A 245 -0.43 -1.77 11.05
CA ASN A 245 0.32 -2.38 9.95
C ASN A 245 1.69 -2.90 10.41
N GLY A 246 2.37 -2.15 11.27
CA GLY A 246 3.66 -2.58 11.82
C GLY A 246 3.53 -3.87 12.65
N LEU A 247 2.53 -3.98 13.53
CA LEU A 247 2.28 -5.17 14.34
C LEU A 247 1.87 -6.39 13.50
N ILE A 248 0.97 -6.20 12.52
CA ILE A 248 0.56 -7.28 11.60
C ILE A 248 1.79 -7.79 10.81
N MET A 249 2.60 -6.89 10.26
CA MET A 249 3.78 -7.28 9.49
C MET A 249 4.88 -7.90 10.35
N ALA A 250 4.99 -7.52 11.61
CA ALA A 250 5.94 -8.11 12.55
C ALA A 250 5.60 -9.58 12.89
N THR A 251 4.33 -9.97 12.83
CA THR A 251 3.92 -11.37 13.09
C THR A 251 4.14 -12.30 11.91
N ALA A 252 4.22 -11.79 10.67
CA ALA A 252 4.34 -12.63 9.47
C ALA A 252 5.55 -13.59 9.48
N PRO A 253 6.81 -13.15 9.77
CA PRO A 253 7.93 -14.06 9.88
C PRO A 253 7.80 -15.04 11.05
N LEU A 254 7.18 -14.62 12.15
CA LEU A 254 6.95 -15.50 13.31
C LEU A 254 5.94 -16.59 12.99
N LEU A 255 4.91 -16.26 12.22
CA LEU A 255 3.93 -17.24 11.79
C LEU A 255 4.54 -18.28 10.83
N ALA A 256 5.51 -17.86 9.99
CA ALA A 256 6.28 -18.80 9.19
C ALA A 256 7.08 -19.78 10.05
N VAL A 257 7.80 -19.28 11.06
CA VAL A 257 8.55 -20.13 12.01
C VAL A 257 7.61 -21.05 12.78
N LEU A 258 6.49 -20.55 13.30
CA LEU A 258 5.50 -21.34 14.02
C LEU A 258 4.92 -22.45 13.16
N MET A 259 4.49 -22.14 11.92
CA MET A 259 3.84 -23.12 11.06
C MET A 259 4.83 -24.14 10.50
N LEU A 260 5.92 -23.71 9.90
CA LEU A 260 6.87 -24.59 9.24
C LEU A 260 7.83 -25.30 10.23
N GLY A 261 8.25 -24.58 11.28
CA GLY A 261 9.17 -25.11 12.30
C GLY A 261 8.45 -25.86 13.40
N ASP A 262 7.66 -25.14 14.22
CA ASP A 262 7.12 -25.70 15.47
C ASP A 262 5.95 -26.67 15.22
N LEU A 263 5.12 -26.41 14.21
CA LEU A 263 3.89 -27.19 13.92
C LEU A 263 4.06 -28.18 12.76
N GLY A 264 5.19 -28.14 12.03
CA GLY A 264 5.52 -29.10 10.99
C GLY A 264 4.61 -29.04 9.74
N PHE A 265 4.02 -27.89 9.43
CA PHE A 265 3.25 -27.72 8.19
C PHE A 265 4.15 -27.84 6.96
N ALA A 266 3.64 -28.47 5.92
CA ALA A 266 4.32 -28.50 4.64
C ALA A 266 4.35 -27.11 3.99
N PRO A 267 5.39 -26.78 3.19
CA PRO A 267 5.49 -25.47 2.52
C PRO A 267 4.27 -25.09 1.69
N TRP A 268 3.62 -26.05 1.02
CA TRP A 268 2.40 -25.80 0.26
C TRP A 268 1.21 -25.41 1.15
N GLN A 269 1.11 -25.96 2.36
CA GLN A 269 0.07 -25.61 3.33
C GLN A 269 0.26 -24.17 3.83
N TYR A 270 1.51 -23.78 4.10
CA TYR A 270 1.86 -22.41 4.43
C TYR A 270 1.50 -21.45 3.27
N ALA A 271 1.88 -21.79 2.03
CA ALA A 271 1.52 -20.96 0.88
C ALA A 271 0.00 -20.82 0.71
N LEU A 272 -0.76 -21.90 0.90
CA LEU A 272 -2.22 -21.91 0.82
C LEU A 272 -2.85 -21.04 1.93
N ALA A 273 -2.30 -21.07 3.13
CA ALA A 273 -2.75 -20.29 4.29
C ALA A 273 -2.73 -18.78 4.03
N PHE A 274 -1.90 -18.30 3.11
CA PHE A 274 -1.83 -16.88 2.75
C PHE A 274 -2.43 -16.56 1.38
N ALA A 275 -2.44 -17.49 0.44
CA ALA A 275 -3.00 -17.26 -0.90
C ALA A 275 -4.53 -17.17 -0.87
N VAL A 276 -5.21 -18.09 -0.21
CA VAL A 276 -6.68 -18.13 -0.16
C VAL A 276 -7.27 -16.89 0.53
N PRO A 277 -6.74 -16.41 1.67
CA PRO A 277 -7.22 -15.20 2.31
C PRO A 277 -7.17 -13.93 1.46
N CYS A 278 -6.30 -13.85 0.45
CA CYS A 278 -6.28 -12.71 -0.47
C CYS A 278 -7.61 -12.50 -1.21
N LEU A 279 -8.41 -13.56 -1.40
CA LEU A 279 -9.78 -13.44 -1.89
C LEU A 279 -10.64 -12.55 -0.97
N GLY A 280 -10.43 -12.63 0.34
CA GLY A 280 -11.09 -11.76 1.31
C GLY A 280 -10.81 -10.28 1.05
N GLY A 281 -9.55 -9.94 0.73
CA GLY A 281 -9.15 -8.57 0.39
C GLY A 281 -9.81 -8.06 -0.89
N LEU A 282 -9.91 -8.93 -1.90
CA LEU A 282 -10.60 -8.62 -3.16
C LEU A 282 -12.10 -8.37 -2.92
N VAL A 283 -12.75 -9.22 -2.16
CA VAL A 283 -14.17 -9.06 -1.78
C VAL A 283 -14.35 -7.79 -0.95
N GLY A 284 -13.54 -7.60 0.10
CA GLY A 284 -13.58 -6.44 0.99
C GLY A 284 -13.44 -5.12 0.23
N SER A 285 -12.48 -5.04 -0.71
CA SER A 285 -12.25 -3.83 -1.50
C SER A 285 -13.43 -3.46 -2.42
N ARG A 286 -14.17 -4.47 -2.92
CA ARG A 286 -15.38 -4.26 -3.70
C ARG A 286 -16.59 -3.89 -2.83
N MET A 287 -16.64 -4.39 -1.60
CA MET A 287 -17.73 -4.10 -0.65
C MET A 287 -17.60 -2.72 0.00
N ALA A 288 -16.42 -2.10 0.00
CA ALA A 288 -16.18 -0.81 0.65
C ALA A 288 -17.17 0.27 0.20
N GLY A 289 -17.39 0.43 -1.10
CA GLY A 289 -18.34 1.41 -1.66
C GLY A 289 -19.79 1.18 -1.22
N PRO A 290 -20.39 0.00 -1.46
CA PRO A 290 -21.74 -0.34 -1.00
C PRO A 290 -21.92 -0.20 0.52
N LEU A 291 -20.92 -0.61 1.33
CA LEU A 291 -20.99 -0.46 2.78
C LEU A 291 -21.00 1.01 3.21
N VAL A 292 -20.16 1.84 2.61
CA VAL A 292 -20.13 3.28 2.88
C VAL A 292 -21.43 3.95 2.47
N ALA A 293 -22.01 3.59 1.32
CA ALA A 293 -23.30 4.10 0.86
C ALA A 293 -24.44 3.75 1.83
N ARG A 294 -24.40 2.56 2.45
CA ARG A 294 -25.45 2.09 3.35
C ARG A 294 -25.30 2.57 4.79
N PHE A 295 -24.08 2.58 5.32
CA PHE A 295 -23.81 2.79 6.75
C PHE A 295 -23.08 4.10 7.05
N GLY A 296 -22.59 4.80 6.04
CA GLY A 296 -21.78 6.00 6.15
C GLY A 296 -20.29 5.71 6.38
N GLU A 297 -19.45 6.62 5.92
CA GLU A 297 -17.98 6.49 5.90
C GLU A 297 -17.40 6.25 7.30
N HIS A 298 -17.79 7.06 8.28
CA HIS A 298 -17.25 6.98 9.63
C HIS A 298 -17.52 5.63 10.30
N ARG A 299 -18.75 5.12 10.20
CA ARG A 299 -19.11 3.80 10.77
C ARG A 299 -18.34 2.67 10.11
N VAL A 300 -18.22 2.68 8.78
CA VAL A 300 -17.46 1.66 8.05
C VAL A 300 -15.99 1.71 8.42
N LEU A 301 -15.39 2.90 8.50
CA LEU A 301 -14.01 3.09 8.90
C LEU A 301 -13.72 2.54 10.30
N VAL A 302 -14.56 2.88 11.28
CA VAL A 302 -14.39 2.41 12.67
C VAL A 302 -14.65 0.91 12.77
N THR A 303 -15.74 0.41 12.24
CA THR A 303 -16.10 -1.02 12.32
C THR A 303 -15.04 -1.90 11.63
N SER A 304 -14.64 -1.59 10.42
CA SER A 304 -13.59 -2.35 9.73
C SER A 304 -12.23 -2.19 10.40
N GLY A 305 -11.95 -1.01 10.97
CA GLY A 305 -10.76 -0.74 11.77
C GLY A 305 -10.68 -1.55 13.07
N VAL A 306 -11.82 -1.83 13.71
CA VAL A 306 -11.91 -2.73 14.87
C VAL A 306 -11.82 -4.19 14.42
N LEU A 307 -12.60 -4.59 13.43
CA LEU A 307 -12.64 -5.97 12.96
C LEU A 307 -11.25 -6.48 12.54
N ARG A 308 -10.46 -5.68 11.81
CA ARG A 308 -9.12 -6.09 11.35
C ARG A 308 -8.14 -6.42 12.48
N VAL A 309 -8.35 -5.93 13.70
CA VAL A 309 -7.45 -6.16 14.84
C VAL A 309 -7.95 -7.25 15.79
N CYS A 310 -9.21 -7.68 15.65
CA CYS A 310 -9.76 -8.78 16.43
C CYS A 310 -9.27 -10.15 15.92
N TRP A 311 -9.06 -10.30 14.62
CA TRP A 311 -8.70 -11.58 14.01
C TRP A 311 -7.34 -12.14 14.45
N PRO A 312 -6.23 -11.34 14.49
CA PRO A 312 -4.89 -11.85 14.76
C PRO A 312 -4.72 -12.58 16.09
N VAL A 313 -5.57 -12.32 17.07
CA VAL A 313 -5.56 -13.07 18.36
C VAL A 313 -5.79 -14.57 18.12
N GLY A 314 -6.59 -14.92 17.12
CA GLY A 314 -6.84 -16.31 16.74
C GLY A 314 -5.58 -17.10 16.35
N LEU A 315 -4.54 -16.40 15.87
CA LEU A 315 -3.27 -17.04 15.47
C LEU A 315 -2.51 -17.66 16.67
N ALA A 316 -2.76 -17.20 17.89
CA ALA A 316 -2.18 -17.79 19.09
C ALA A 316 -2.67 -19.23 19.36
N PHE A 317 -3.84 -19.58 18.85
CA PHE A 317 -4.50 -20.87 19.07
C PHE A 317 -4.23 -21.89 17.95
N VAL A 318 -3.37 -21.56 17.00
CA VAL A 318 -3.05 -22.46 15.88
C VAL A 318 -2.38 -23.73 16.40
N GLY A 319 -3.00 -24.88 16.09
CA GLY A 319 -2.47 -26.21 16.38
C GLY A 319 -1.93 -26.90 15.14
N PRO A 320 -1.33 -28.09 15.28
CA PRO A 320 -0.90 -28.91 14.15
C PRO A 320 -2.08 -29.49 13.36
N GLY A 321 -1.82 -29.91 12.12
CA GLY A 321 -2.78 -30.62 11.27
C GLY A 321 -3.83 -29.71 10.60
N THR A 322 -4.83 -30.35 9.98
CA THR A 322 -5.82 -29.66 9.12
C THR A 322 -6.64 -28.61 9.87
N GLY A 323 -6.96 -28.86 11.15
CA GLY A 323 -7.72 -27.90 11.98
C GLY A 323 -6.95 -26.58 12.18
N GLY A 324 -5.64 -26.66 12.43
CA GLY A 324 -4.78 -25.49 12.53
C GLY A 324 -4.67 -24.73 11.20
N LEU A 325 -4.55 -25.42 10.08
CA LEU A 325 -4.54 -24.80 8.76
C LEU A 325 -5.85 -24.04 8.46
N ILE A 326 -6.99 -24.66 8.73
CA ILE A 326 -8.31 -24.01 8.56
C ILE A 326 -8.41 -22.79 9.45
N LEU A 327 -7.94 -22.86 10.71
CA LEU A 327 -7.95 -21.72 11.62
C LEU A 327 -7.12 -20.56 11.08
N VAL A 328 -5.88 -20.80 10.62
CA VAL A 328 -5.05 -19.76 10.02
C VAL A 328 -5.76 -19.13 8.81
N MET A 329 -6.28 -19.97 7.89
CA MET A 329 -7.00 -19.48 6.71
C MET A 329 -8.23 -18.63 7.09
N ALA A 330 -9.00 -19.04 8.10
CA ALA A 330 -10.18 -18.30 8.54
C ALA A 330 -9.81 -16.96 9.19
N VAL A 331 -8.79 -16.95 10.06
CA VAL A 331 -8.28 -15.76 10.72
C VAL A 331 -7.70 -14.77 9.71
N GLU A 332 -6.83 -15.24 8.82
CA GLU A 332 -6.22 -14.40 7.78
C GLU A 332 -7.27 -13.91 6.78
N PHE A 333 -8.26 -14.74 6.40
CA PHE A 333 -9.36 -14.31 5.55
C PHE A 333 -10.17 -13.16 6.20
N GLY A 334 -10.54 -13.30 7.46
CA GLY A 334 -11.26 -12.27 8.21
C GLY A 334 -10.45 -10.97 8.34
N LEU A 335 -9.15 -11.10 8.68
CA LEU A 335 -8.21 -9.98 8.74
C LEU A 335 -8.13 -9.26 7.39
N ILE A 336 -7.80 -10.00 6.33
CA ILE A 336 -7.56 -9.44 5.00
C ILE A 336 -8.85 -8.88 4.40
N ALA A 337 -10.01 -9.51 4.62
CA ALA A 337 -11.30 -8.95 4.21
C ALA A 337 -11.60 -7.62 4.91
N SER A 338 -11.35 -7.55 6.22
CA SER A 338 -11.53 -6.32 7.01
C SER A 338 -10.57 -5.21 6.54
N VAL A 339 -9.31 -5.55 6.25
CA VAL A 339 -8.30 -4.66 5.68
C VAL A 339 -8.72 -4.18 4.28
N GLY A 340 -9.27 -5.07 3.46
CA GLY A 340 -9.76 -4.76 2.11
C GLY A 340 -10.91 -3.74 2.12
N VAL A 341 -11.77 -3.76 3.14
CA VAL A 341 -12.79 -2.71 3.36
C VAL A 341 -12.15 -1.43 3.91
N TYR A 342 -11.28 -1.56 4.90
CA TYR A 342 -10.68 -0.41 5.62
C TYR A 342 -9.80 0.47 4.71
N ASN A 343 -8.93 -0.14 3.93
CA ASN A 343 -7.88 0.57 3.17
C ASN A 343 -8.42 1.61 2.17
N PRO A 344 -9.41 1.32 1.30
CA PRO A 344 -9.93 2.31 0.38
C PRO A 344 -10.66 3.45 1.09
N VAL A 345 -11.40 3.16 2.18
CA VAL A 345 -12.10 4.17 3.00
C VAL A 345 -11.08 5.08 3.69
N TYR A 346 -10.09 4.48 4.34
CA TYR A 346 -8.99 5.20 4.98
C TYR A 346 -8.17 6.05 3.99
N ALA A 347 -7.83 5.48 2.81
CA ALA A 347 -7.06 6.20 1.80
C ALA A 347 -7.84 7.42 1.27
N THR A 348 -9.14 7.26 1.04
CA THR A 348 -10.04 8.35 0.63
C THR A 348 -10.08 9.43 1.70
N ARG A 349 -10.36 9.07 2.95
CA ARG A 349 -10.44 10.01 4.07
C ARG A 349 -9.14 10.78 4.27
N ARG A 350 -8.00 10.11 4.18
CA ARG A 350 -6.68 10.75 4.25
C ARG A 350 -6.48 11.78 3.15
N LEU A 351 -6.88 11.47 1.91
CA LEU A 351 -6.76 12.39 0.78
C LEU A 351 -7.72 13.58 0.91
N GLU A 352 -8.93 13.37 1.39
CA GLU A 352 -9.92 14.44 1.61
C GLU A 352 -9.45 15.42 2.67
N LEU A 353 -8.93 14.92 3.79
CA LEU A 353 -8.42 15.72 4.91
C LEU A 353 -7.10 16.43 4.60
N THR A 354 -6.43 16.08 3.50
CA THR A 354 -5.14 16.67 3.15
C THR A 354 -5.31 17.68 2.01
N PRO A 355 -4.93 18.96 2.19
CA PRO A 355 -4.93 19.95 1.11
C PRO A 355 -4.07 19.49 -0.07
N ALA A 356 -4.44 19.90 -1.29
CA ALA A 356 -3.78 19.45 -2.50
C ALA A 356 -2.27 19.79 -2.57
N ASP A 357 -1.88 20.89 -1.93
CA ASP A 357 -0.50 21.37 -1.83
C ASP A 357 0.36 20.62 -0.79
N ARG A 358 -0.22 19.74 0.04
CA ARG A 358 0.46 18.98 1.09
C ARG A 358 0.38 17.46 0.93
N VAL A 359 -0.34 16.97 -0.09
CA VAL A 359 -0.57 15.52 -0.29
C VAL A 359 0.73 14.75 -0.40
N ALA A 360 1.69 15.22 -1.21
CA ALA A 360 2.95 14.51 -1.41
C ALA A 360 3.77 14.37 -0.12
N ARG A 361 3.90 15.43 0.67
CA ARG A 361 4.60 15.42 1.97
C ARG A 361 3.90 14.49 2.96
N THR A 362 2.58 14.58 3.06
CA THR A 362 1.77 13.74 3.95
C THR A 362 1.92 12.26 3.59
N LEU A 363 1.80 11.89 2.31
CA LEU A 363 1.94 10.50 1.87
C LEU A 363 3.35 9.97 2.06
N SER A 364 4.39 10.78 1.81
CA SER A 364 5.78 10.40 2.08
C SER A 364 6.01 10.15 3.56
N ALA A 365 5.59 11.07 4.44
CA ALA A 365 5.70 10.91 5.89
C ALA A 365 5.01 9.62 6.36
N TRP A 366 3.83 9.32 5.82
CA TRP A 366 3.08 8.11 6.14
C TRP A 366 3.80 6.83 5.72
N THR A 367 4.28 6.81 4.48
CA THR A 367 4.95 5.64 3.92
C THR A 367 6.29 5.37 4.62
N VAL A 368 7.08 6.43 4.85
CA VAL A 368 8.36 6.32 5.57
C VAL A 368 8.14 5.82 6.99
N SER A 369 7.20 6.42 7.74
CA SER A 369 6.88 5.97 9.10
C SER A 369 6.39 4.53 9.12
N GLY A 370 5.51 4.15 8.18
CA GLY A 370 5.03 2.78 8.07
C GLY A 370 6.17 1.77 7.88
N LYS A 371 7.08 2.04 6.93
CA LYS A 371 8.22 1.16 6.65
C LYS A 371 9.19 1.07 7.84
N LEU A 372 9.52 2.20 8.46
CA LEU A 372 10.42 2.23 9.62
C LEU A 372 9.80 1.52 10.84
N THR A 373 8.51 1.77 11.11
CA THR A 373 7.81 1.10 12.21
C THR A 373 7.69 -0.39 11.97
N THR A 374 7.39 -0.83 10.74
CA THR A 374 7.40 -2.25 10.38
C THR A 374 8.76 -2.88 10.64
N ALA A 375 9.85 -2.27 10.16
CA ALA A 375 11.20 -2.79 10.38
C ALA A 375 11.55 -2.88 11.87
N ALA A 376 11.27 -1.82 12.65
CA ALA A 376 11.56 -1.77 14.08
C ALA A 376 10.74 -2.82 14.87
N LEU A 377 9.44 -2.92 14.58
CA LEU A 377 8.58 -3.90 15.25
C LEU A 377 8.93 -5.34 14.85
N THR A 378 9.29 -5.59 13.58
CA THR A 378 9.74 -6.92 13.15
C THR A 378 11.00 -7.34 13.90
N ALA A 379 11.98 -6.45 14.04
CA ALA A 379 13.19 -6.73 14.80
C ALA A 379 12.88 -6.96 16.29
N LEU A 380 12.06 -6.09 16.90
CA LEU A 380 11.67 -6.21 18.30
C LEU A 380 10.91 -7.52 18.59
N TRP A 381 9.95 -7.86 17.71
CA TRP A 381 9.18 -9.11 17.85
C TRP A 381 10.02 -10.36 17.60
N GLY A 382 10.99 -10.29 16.69
CA GLY A 382 11.97 -11.37 16.50
C GLY A 382 12.81 -11.62 17.75
N LEU A 383 13.30 -10.56 18.40
CA LEU A 383 14.01 -10.66 19.70
C LEU A 383 13.09 -11.21 20.80
N LEU A 384 11.86 -10.70 20.88
CA LEU A 384 10.88 -11.17 21.87
C LEU A 384 10.57 -12.65 21.69
N ALA A 385 10.40 -13.11 20.44
CA ALA A 385 10.17 -14.52 20.12
C ALA A 385 11.34 -15.41 20.55
N GLY A 386 12.57 -14.92 20.42
CA GLY A 386 13.77 -15.62 20.89
C GLY A 386 13.81 -15.80 22.44
N LEU A 387 13.19 -14.86 23.18
CA LEU A 387 13.16 -14.90 24.65
C LEU A 387 11.94 -15.64 25.21
N THR A 388 10.77 -15.49 24.59
CA THR A 388 9.48 -15.97 25.14
C THR A 388 8.87 -17.11 24.34
N GLY A 389 9.45 -17.44 23.19
CA GLY A 389 8.91 -18.40 22.24
C GLY A 389 7.97 -17.75 21.21
N THR A 390 7.90 -18.35 20.02
CA THR A 390 7.21 -17.83 18.84
C THR A 390 5.71 -17.63 19.10
N ARG A 391 5.04 -18.61 19.71
CA ARG A 391 3.60 -18.56 20.01
C ARG A 391 3.25 -17.42 20.97
N THR A 392 4.04 -17.24 22.04
CA THR A 392 3.85 -16.15 23.01
C THR A 392 4.01 -14.79 22.36
N ALA A 393 5.00 -14.62 21.50
CA ALA A 393 5.21 -13.37 20.76
C ALA A 393 4.04 -13.05 19.83
N VAL A 394 3.50 -14.05 19.10
CA VAL A 394 2.30 -13.89 18.27
C VAL A 394 1.08 -13.51 19.11
N ALA A 395 0.88 -14.17 20.26
CA ALA A 395 -0.21 -13.85 21.18
C ALA A 395 -0.13 -12.42 21.72
N LEU A 396 1.05 -11.97 22.14
CA LEU A 396 1.28 -10.59 22.62
C LEU A 396 1.00 -9.56 21.53
N ALA A 397 1.40 -9.82 20.29
CA ALA A 397 1.07 -8.95 19.17
C ALA A 397 -0.45 -8.84 18.96
N GLY A 398 -1.16 -9.99 19.03
CA GLY A 398 -2.61 -10.04 18.93
C GLY A 398 -3.30 -9.23 20.03
N VAL A 399 -2.85 -9.36 21.27
CA VAL A 399 -3.39 -8.59 22.42
C VAL A 399 -3.11 -7.10 22.27
N LEU A 400 -1.90 -6.71 21.85
CA LEU A 400 -1.59 -5.29 21.61
C LEU A 400 -2.41 -4.70 20.44
N LEU A 401 -2.69 -5.49 19.42
CA LEU A 401 -3.57 -5.08 18.34
C LEU A 401 -4.97 -4.73 18.86
N LEU A 402 -5.52 -5.47 19.84
CA LEU A 402 -6.82 -5.16 20.44
C LEU A 402 -6.88 -3.82 21.17
N ALA A 403 -5.75 -3.26 21.59
CA ALA A 403 -5.72 -1.93 22.19
C ALA A 403 -5.72 -0.80 21.14
N THR A 404 -5.36 -1.07 19.88
CA THR A 404 -5.22 -0.05 18.86
C THR A 404 -6.51 0.65 18.40
N PRO A 405 -7.73 0.08 18.54
CA PRO A 405 -8.98 0.81 18.28
C PRO A 405 -9.15 2.07 19.13
N LEU A 406 -8.50 2.15 20.29
CA LEU A 406 -8.48 3.37 21.12
C LEU A 406 -7.90 4.58 20.37
N LEU A 407 -7.08 4.33 19.35
CA LEU A 407 -6.49 5.34 18.48
C LEU A 407 -7.39 5.69 17.27
N LEU A 408 -8.53 5.04 17.08
CA LEU A 408 -9.44 5.40 15.98
C LEU A 408 -10.18 6.71 16.28
N PRO A 409 -10.53 7.51 15.25
CA PRO A 409 -11.25 8.76 15.43
C PRO A 409 -12.65 8.50 15.99
N ARG A 410 -12.96 9.11 17.15
CA ARG A 410 -14.23 8.90 17.90
C ARG A 410 -15.38 9.73 17.40
N GLN A 411 -15.11 10.83 16.68
CA GLN A 411 -16.16 11.73 16.20
C GLN A 411 -16.21 11.81 14.68
N PRO A 412 -17.40 11.80 14.08
CA PRO A 412 -17.55 12.18 12.68
C PRO A 412 -17.19 13.67 12.57
N HIS A 413 -16.15 14.00 11.80
CA HIS A 413 -15.93 15.39 11.43
C HIS A 413 -17.06 15.81 10.48
N THR A 414 -18.01 16.56 10.98
CA THR A 414 -18.91 17.36 10.13
C THR A 414 -18.05 18.31 9.32
N SER A 415 -18.05 18.14 8.01
CA SER A 415 -17.52 19.13 7.07
C SER A 415 -18.18 20.46 7.45
N ALA A 416 -17.40 21.50 7.77
CA ALA A 416 -17.94 22.84 7.95
C ALA A 416 -18.75 23.18 6.69
N PRO A 417 -19.97 23.74 6.82
CA PRO A 417 -20.72 24.20 5.67
C PRO A 417 -19.87 25.18 4.88
N SER A 418 -19.76 24.95 3.57
CA SER A 418 -19.12 25.92 2.66
C SER A 418 -19.72 27.29 2.94
N PRO A 419 -18.91 28.36 3.09
CA PRO A 419 -19.44 29.71 3.28
C PRO A 419 -20.40 29.98 2.12
N SER A 420 -21.66 30.22 2.47
CA SER A 420 -22.70 30.66 1.56
C SER A 420 -22.14 31.83 0.76
N ARG A 421 -22.17 31.73 -0.59
CA ARG A 421 -21.91 32.89 -1.45
C ARG A 421 -22.77 34.05 -0.92
N PRO A 422 -22.18 35.23 -0.71
CA PRO A 422 -22.99 36.40 -0.42
C PRO A 422 -23.96 36.57 -1.60
N ALA A 423 -25.24 36.71 -1.29
CA ALA A 423 -26.24 37.12 -2.22
C ALA A 423 -25.77 38.40 -2.88
N ALA A 424 -25.67 38.43 -4.20
CA ALA A 424 -25.49 39.64 -4.95
C ALA A 424 -26.80 40.41 -4.85
N ASP A 425 -26.85 41.35 -3.92
CA ASP A 425 -27.90 42.37 -3.85
C ASP A 425 -27.62 43.41 -4.92
N GLY A 426 -28.67 43.74 -5.66
CA GLY A 426 -28.83 44.92 -6.49
C GLY A 426 -28.61 44.77 -7.95
#